data_9d9a518975dd7460167f770a967b8db2
#
_entry.id   9d9a518975dd7460167f770a967b8db2
#
_cell.length_a   1.000
_cell.length_b   1.000
_cell.length_c   1.000
_cell.angle_alpha   90.00
_cell.angle_beta   90.00
_cell.angle_gamma   90.00
#
_symmetry.space_group_name_H-M   'P 1'
#
loop_
_entity.id
_entity.type
_entity.pdbx_description
1 polymer ?
#
loop_
_entity_poly.entity_id
_entity_poly.type
_entity_poly.pdbx_seq_one_letter_code
_entity_poly.pdbx_strand_id
1 'polypeptide(L)'
;DRRAVFRDIGTHAFYNYLGWANPTAFNHPVHFARAKMKKGSKLLIDKKTDFTKLPLDEMLNLHVHWNTPQAGVNDLSYDDLSLGHPNSYVYDIEKVVDKHTLQLHMPAKVSDEITYSIGRRSYGSFKVSNCEYFLLDTRGSRDMHDTSDRGKEGLSMLGKTQRDWLLKSMKESDADFFFVISSVPFMIPHSGAGGF
;
A
#
# COMPACT_ATOMS: atom_id res chain seq x y z
N ASP A 1 0.88 2.07 -8.59
CA ASP A 1 2.04 2.84 -9.02
C ASP A 1 3.27 1.93 -9.05
N ARG A 2 3.93 1.83 -10.21
CA ARG A 2 5.13 0.99 -10.41
C ARG A 2 6.35 1.47 -9.62
N ARG A 3 6.28 2.64 -9.01
CA ARG A 3 7.34 3.23 -8.18
C ARG A 3 6.99 3.23 -6.70
N ALA A 4 6.44 2.14 -6.22
CA ALA A 4 6.00 2.00 -4.83
C ALA A 4 7.10 2.33 -3.81
N VAL A 5 8.35 1.98 -4.10
CA VAL A 5 9.48 2.29 -3.22
C VAL A 5 9.64 3.80 -2.99
N PHE A 6 9.50 4.61 -4.02
CA PHE A 6 9.61 6.07 -3.89
C PHE A 6 8.42 6.65 -3.11
N ARG A 7 7.25 6.10 -3.32
CA ARG A 7 6.09 6.47 -2.53
C ARG A 7 6.32 6.18 -1.05
N ASP A 8 6.82 5.02 -0.70
CA ASP A 8 7.06 4.64 0.68
C ASP A 8 8.13 5.52 1.34
N ILE A 9 9.23 5.82 0.63
CA ILE A 9 10.24 6.77 1.08
C ILE A 9 9.64 8.16 1.28
N GLY A 10 8.86 8.64 0.31
CA GLY A 10 8.21 9.96 0.37
C GLY A 10 7.20 10.04 1.51
N THR A 11 6.38 9.01 1.71
CA THR A 11 5.43 8.93 2.81
C THR A 11 6.15 8.92 4.15
N HIS A 12 7.23 8.16 4.27
CA HIS A 12 8.04 8.13 5.49
C HIS A 12 8.64 9.50 5.81
N ALA A 13 9.23 10.16 4.81
CA ALA A 13 9.78 11.51 4.98
C ALA A 13 8.69 12.52 5.36
N PHE A 14 7.53 12.47 4.69
CA PHE A 14 6.38 13.34 5.04
C PHE A 14 6.00 13.20 6.51
N TYR A 15 5.82 11.98 7.01
CA TYR A 15 5.43 11.77 8.41
C TYR A 15 6.52 12.13 9.41
N ASN A 16 7.78 12.04 9.05
CA ASN A 16 8.88 12.45 9.93
C ASN A 16 8.98 13.98 10.08
N TYR A 17 8.68 14.73 9.02
CA TYR A 17 8.89 16.17 8.99
C TYR A 17 7.60 17.00 9.07
N LEU A 18 6.50 16.51 8.58
CA LEU A 18 5.23 17.25 8.46
C LEU A 18 4.05 16.56 9.14
N GLY A 19 4.08 15.24 9.25
CA GLY A 19 2.96 14.45 9.77
C GLY A 19 2.85 14.39 11.28
N TRP A 20 3.81 14.94 12.02
CA TRP A 20 3.83 14.91 13.48
C TRP A 20 2.64 15.62 14.13
N ALA A 21 2.05 16.59 13.46
CA ALA A 21 0.85 17.30 13.91
C ALA A 21 -0.45 16.53 13.61
N ASN A 22 -0.38 15.47 12.79
CA ASN A 22 -1.54 14.65 12.49
C ASN A 22 -1.73 13.61 13.61
N PRO A 23 -2.89 13.61 14.30
CA PRO A 23 -3.16 12.69 15.41
C PRO A 23 -3.15 11.22 14.99
N THR A 24 -3.25 10.93 13.70
CA THR A 24 -3.23 9.58 13.14
C THR A 24 -1.87 9.14 12.60
N ALA A 25 -0.81 9.94 12.81
CA ALA A 25 0.53 9.59 12.37
C ALA A 25 1.10 8.42 13.18
N PHE A 26 1.54 7.38 12.47
CA PHE A 26 2.23 6.24 13.07
C PHE A 26 3.74 6.43 12.96
N ASN A 27 4.47 6.07 14.01
CA ASN A 27 5.91 6.33 14.13
C ASN A 27 6.80 5.20 13.58
N HIS A 28 6.21 4.15 13.03
CA HIS A 28 7.00 3.05 12.49
C HIS A 28 7.64 3.41 11.15
N PRO A 29 8.91 3.08 10.97
CA PRO A 29 9.58 3.27 9.68
C PRO A 29 8.99 2.33 8.63
N VAL A 30 9.16 2.69 7.36
CA VAL A 30 8.94 1.76 6.25
C VAL A 30 9.94 0.60 6.37
N HIS A 31 9.45 -0.63 6.29
CA HIS A 31 10.29 -1.81 6.29
C HIS A 31 10.73 -2.14 4.85
N PHE A 32 12.03 -2.25 4.62
CA PHE A 32 12.62 -2.63 3.34
C PHE A 32 13.44 -3.89 3.52
N ALA A 33 13.23 -4.90 2.67
CA ALA A 33 13.99 -6.13 2.73
C ALA A 33 13.97 -6.93 1.40
N ARG A 34 14.57 -8.13 1.44
CA ARG A 34 14.55 -9.11 0.37
C ARG A 34 13.86 -10.38 0.81
N ALA A 35 13.11 -10.97 -0.10
CA ALA A 35 12.39 -12.19 0.17
C ALA A 35 12.40 -13.11 -1.04
N LYS A 36 12.06 -14.38 -0.81
CA LYS A 36 11.85 -15.36 -1.87
C LYS A 36 10.35 -15.58 -2.07
N MET A 37 9.96 -15.62 -3.32
CA MET A 37 8.62 -16.02 -3.75
C MET A 37 8.72 -17.21 -4.70
N LYS A 38 7.80 -18.16 -4.61
CA LYS A 38 7.71 -19.33 -5.49
C LYS A 38 6.47 -19.21 -6.37
N LYS A 39 6.64 -19.43 -7.69
CA LYS A 39 5.53 -19.41 -8.65
C LYS A 39 4.33 -20.22 -8.15
N GLY A 40 3.15 -19.62 -8.20
CA GLY A 40 1.90 -20.23 -7.77
C GLY A 40 1.68 -20.26 -6.24
N SER A 41 2.66 -19.87 -5.45
CA SER A 41 2.54 -19.78 -3.99
C SER A 41 2.14 -18.38 -3.55
N LYS A 42 1.29 -18.30 -2.54
CA LYS A 42 0.95 -17.05 -1.83
C LYS A 42 1.95 -16.69 -0.73
N LEU A 43 3.00 -17.47 -0.53
CA LEU A 43 3.95 -17.29 0.55
C LEU A 43 5.13 -16.41 0.10
N LEU A 44 5.45 -15.43 0.94
CA LEU A 44 6.67 -14.64 0.88
C LEU A 44 7.56 -15.04 2.05
N ILE A 45 8.80 -15.44 1.76
CA ILE A 45 9.72 -15.97 2.76
C ILE A 45 10.94 -15.04 2.86
N ASP A 46 11.12 -14.43 4.03
CA ASP A 46 12.29 -13.62 4.37
C ASP A 46 12.96 -14.17 5.63
N LYS A 47 14.07 -14.88 5.45
CA LYS A 47 14.82 -15.51 6.55
C LYS A 47 15.50 -14.52 7.49
N LYS A 48 15.62 -13.24 7.11
CA LYS A 48 16.29 -12.19 7.88
C LYS A 48 15.32 -11.37 8.73
N THR A 49 14.07 -11.29 8.31
CA THR A 49 13.03 -10.52 9.00
C THR A 49 12.26 -11.41 9.98
N ASP A 50 12.00 -10.88 11.16
CA ASP A 50 11.07 -11.46 12.12
C ASP A 50 9.72 -10.73 12.02
N PHE A 51 8.82 -11.26 11.24
CA PHE A 51 7.50 -10.67 10.98
C PHE A 51 6.61 -10.59 12.23
N THR A 52 6.88 -11.41 13.26
CA THR A 52 6.12 -11.36 14.51
C THR A 52 6.44 -10.12 15.34
N LYS A 53 7.53 -9.42 15.02
CA LYS A 53 7.95 -8.19 15.70
C LYS A 53 7.57 -6.92 14.96
N LEU A 54 7.04 -7.04 13.75
CA LEU A 54 6.58 -5.89 12.98
C LEU A 54 5.15 -5.53 13.39
N PRO A 55 4.83 -4.26 13.61
CA PRO A 55 3.47 -3.81 13.90
C PRO A 55 2.65 -3.72 12.60
N LEU A 56 2.32 -4.86 12.03
CA LEU A 56 1.67 -4.96 10.72
C LEU A 56 0.28 -4.33 10.68
N ASP A 57 -0.36 -4.15 11.83
CA ASP A 57 -1.63 -3.42 12.00
C ASP A 57 -1.48 -1.91 11.81
N GLU A 58 -0.26 -1.38 12.02
CA GLU A 58 0.07 0.04 11.78
C GLU A 58 0.77 0.27 10.43
N MET A 59 1.01 -0.77 9.67
CA MET A 59 1.69 -0.73 8.38
C MET A 59 0.67 -0.85 7.24
N LEU A 60 1.13 -0.45 6.03
CA LEU A 60 0.35 -0.62 4.81
C LEU A 60 0.62 -1.99 4.19
N ASN A 61 0.03 -2.16 3.01
CA ASN A 61 0.27 -3.28 2.13
C ASN A 61 1.75 -3.45 1.80
N LEU A 62 2.10 -4.66 1.42
CA LEU A 62 3.42 -5.03 0.96
C LEU A 62 3.56 -4.72 -0.53
N HIS A 63 4.62 -4.00 -0.87
CA HIS A 63 4.95 -3.68 -2.26
C HIS A 63 6.15 -4.51 -2.70
N VAL A 64 6.00 -5.32 -3.73
CA VAL A 64 7.12 -5.98 -4.41
C VAL A 64 7.65 -5.05 -5.48
N HIS A 65 8.93 -4.71 -5.38
CA HIS A 65 9.61 -3.83 -6.32
C HIS A 65 10.05 -4.61 -7.55
N TRP A 66 10.19 -3.91 -8.67
CA TRP A 66 10.61 -4.55 -9.93
C TRP A 66 12.11 -4.51 -10.15
N ASN A 67 12.85 -3.97 -9.21
CA ASN A 67 14.28 -3.85 -9.34
C ASN A 67 15.01 -4.28 -8.07
N THR A 68 16.33 -4.31 -8.10
CA THR A 68 17.15 -4.68 -6.95
C THR A 68 16.99 -3.68 -5.80
N PRO A 69 17.33 -4.06 -4.56
CA PRO A 69 17.27 -3.14 -3.41
C PRO A 69 18.21 -1.96 -3.53
N GLN A 70 19.28 -2.15 -4.31
CA GLN A 70 20.25 -1.11 -4.61
C GLN A 70 19.79 -0.21 -5.76
N ALA A 71 18.72 -0.56 -6.44
CA ALA A 71 18.12 0.28 -7.44
C ALA A 71 17.59 1.55 -6.75
N GLY A 72 18.49 2.44 -6.54
CA GLY A 72 18.18 3.81 -6.18
C GLY A 72 17.47 4.53 -7.32
N VAL A 73 17.20 5.79 -7.11
CA VAL A 73 16.55 6.66 -8.10
C VAL A 73 17.28 6.66 -9.46
N ASN A 74 18.59 6.41 -9.42
CA ASN A 74 19.48 6.55 -10.59
C ASN A 74 19.57 5.30 -11.48
N ASP A 75 19.11 4.15 -10.98
CA ASP A 75 19.28 2.88 -11.69
C ASP A 75 18.06 2.49 -12.54
N LEU A 76 17.01 3.30 -12.52
CA LEU A 76 15.79 3.05 -13.27
C LEU A 76 15.87 3.74 -14.62
N SER A 77 16.28 3.01 -15.65
CA SER A 77 16.04 3.45 -17.02
C SER A 77 14.53 3.48 -17.31
N TYR A 78 14.12 4.29 -18.26
CA TYR A 78 12.72 4.38 -18.66
C TYR A 78 12.21 3.04 -19.24
N ASP A 79 13.08 2.29 -19.87
CA ASP A 79 12.78 0.99 -20.47
C ASP A 79 12.55 -0.09 -19.41
N ASP A 80 13.30 -0.07 -18.32
CA ASP A 80 13.12 -0.99 -17.19
C ASP A 80 11.76 -0.81 -16.51
N LEU A 81 11.20 0.39 -16.56
CA LEU A 81 9.86 0.69 -16.02
C LEU A 81 8.73 0.03 -16.83
N SER A 82 8.93 -0.19 -18.13
CA SER A 82 7.94 -0.81 -19.01
C SER A 82 7.91 -2.33 -18.87
N LEU A 83 9.04 -2.93 -18.54
CA LEU A 83 9.19 -4.39 -18.48
C LEU A 83 8.81 -4.96 -17.12
N GLY A 84 8.96 -4.24 -16.03
CA GLY A 84 8.59 -4.59 -14.65
C GLY A 84 8.84 -6.05 -14.26
N HIS A 85 9.23 -6.32 -13.04
CA HIS A 85 9.29 -7.71 -12.57
C HIS A 85 7.89 -8.33 -12.53
N PRO A 86 7.65 -9.57 -12.98
CA PRO A 86 6.31 -10.17 -13.02
C PRO A 86 5.59 -10.23 -11.66
N ASN A 87 6.34 -10.30 -10.55
CA ASN A 87 5.80 -10.22 -9.19
C ASN A 87 5.66 -8.78 -8.67
N SER A 88 6.04 -7.76 -9.43
CA SER A 88 5.90 -6.36 -9.00
C SER A 88 4.44 -5.99 -8.90
N TYR A 89 3.97 -5.82 -7.67
CA TYR A 89 2.58 -5.53 -7.36
C TYR A 89 2.44 -5.02 -5.91
N VAL A 90 1.23 -4.54 -5.59
CA VAL A 90 0.81 -4.22 -4.22
C VAL A 90 0.04 -5.43 -3.67
N TYR A 91 0.55 -6.04 -2.61
CA TYR A 91 -0.03 -7.22 -2.01
C TYR A 91 -0.64 -6.90 -0.66
N ASP A 92 -1.85 -7.39 -0.42
CA ASP A 92 -2.40 -7.44 0.93
C ASP A 92 -1.74 -8.57 1.71
N ILE A 93 -1.38 -8.30 2.96
CA ILE A 93 -0.88 -9.30 3.91
C ILE A 93 -2.10 -9.97 4.55
N GLU A 94 -2.35 -11.24 4.23
CA GLU A 94 -3.48 -11.96 4.81
C GLU A 94 -3.18 -12.40 6.26
N LYS A 95 -1.96 -12.89 6.50
CA LYS A 95 -1.52 -13.28 7.84
C LYS A 95 -0.01 -13.50 7.93
N VAL A 96 0.50 -13.46 9.15
CA VAL A 96 1.81 -13.99 9.52
C VAL A 96 1.66 -15.49 9.72
N VAL A 97 2.36 -16.29 8.92
CA VAL A 97 2.33 -17.77 9.01
C VAL A 97 3.29 -18.23 10.10
N ASP A 98 4.49 -17.71 10.07
CA ASP A 98 5.53 -17.93 11.05
C ASP A 98 6.49 -16.73 11.12
N LYS A 99 7.54 -16.84 11.90
CA LYS A 99 8.54 -15.79 12.11
C LYS A 99 9.13 -15.21 10.83
N HIS A 100 9.21 -16.00 9.76
CA HIS A 100 9.90 -15.65 8.52
C HIS A 100 9.01 -15.70 7.28
N THR A 101 7.70 -15.93 7.47
CA THR A 101 6.78 -16.21 6.36
C THR A 101 5.50 -15.40 6.48
N LEU A 102 5.19 -14.63 5.44
CA LEU A 102 3.90 -13.98 5.25
C LEU A 102 3.07 -14.73 4.22
N GLN A 103 1.76 -14.78 4.43
CA GLN A 103 0.80 -15.15 3.41
C GLN A 103 0.20 -13.89 2.79
N LEU A 104 0.26 -13.81 1.46
CA LEU A 104 -0.26 -12.71 0.66
C LEU A 104 -1.60 -13.10 0.01
N HIS A 105 -2.38 -12.09 -0.41
CA HIS A 105 -3.70 -12.35 -1.03
C HIS A 105 -3.61 -13.00 -2.42
N MET A 106 -2.49 -12.80 -3.14
CA MET A 106 -2.28 -13.33 -4.49
C MET A 106 -1.03 -14.23 -4.57
N PRO A 107 -1.05 -15.22 -5.48
CA PRO A 107 0.13 -16.04 -5.72
C PRO A 107 1.19 -15.29 -6.56
N ALA A 108 2.45 -15.65 -6.37
CA ALA A 108 3.55 -15.19 -7.19
C ALA A 108 3.44 -15.70 -8.63
N LYS A 109 3.74 -14.85 -9.61
CA LYS A 109 3.72 -15.19 -11.03
C LYS A 109 4.97 -15.96 -11.48
N VAL A 110 6.10 -15.69 -10.84
CA VAL A 110 7.39 -16.36 -11.08
C VAL A 110 8.09 -16.69 -9.77
N SER A 111 9.00 -17.69 -9.81
CA SER A 111 9.88 -17.99 -8.68
C SER A 111 11.10 -17.10 -8.76
N ASP A 112 11.33 -16.26 -7.75
CA ASP A 112 12.48 -15.38 -7.71
C ASP A 112 12.75 -14.86 -6.29
N GLU A 113 13.95 -14.28 -6.12
CA GLU A 113 14.28 -13.41 -5.01
C GLU A 113 13.90 -11.96 -5.40
N ILE A 114 13.08 -11.35 -4.59
CA ILE A 114 12.53 -10.01 -4.84
C ILE A 114 12.93 -9.05 -3.73
N THR A 115 12.85 -7.77 -4.02
CA THR A 115 12.85 -6.72 -3.01
C THR A 115 11.43 -6.28 -2.73
N TYR A 116 11.18 -5.97 -1.47
CA TYR A 116 9.87 -5.50 -1.05
C TYR A 116 9.97 -4.40 0.01
N SER A 117 8.90 -3.66 0.15
CA SER A 117 8.67 -2.78 1.29
C SER A 117 7.30 -3.02 1.89
N ILE A 118 7.18 -2.78 3.20
CA ILE A 118 5.89 -2.66 3.89
C ILE A 118 5.81 -1.21 4.32
N GLY A 119 4.84 -0.47 3.74
CA GLY A 119 4.72 0.96 3.94
C GLY A 119 4.04 1.32 5.26
N ARG A 120 4.06 2.60 5.56
CA ARG A 120 3.34 3.16 6.72
C ARG A 120 1.87 3.34 6.38
N ARG A 121 1.01 3.10 7.35
CA ARG A 121 -0.38 3.52 7.28
C ARG A 121 -0.47 5.04 7.22
N SER A 122 -1.23 5.57 6.27
CA SER A 122 -1.37 7.01 6.02
C SER A 122 -2.83 7.48 5.98
N TYR A 123 -3.78 6.65 6.34
CA TYR A 123 -5.17 7.00 6.53
C TYR A 123 -5.55 7.00 8.01
N GLY A 124 -6.56 7.76 8.38
CA GLY A 124 -7.02 7.85 9.75
C GLY A 124 -8.20 8.80 9.90
N SER A 125 -8.65 9.01 11.15
CA SER A 125 -9.70 9.98 11.44
C SER A 125 -9.36 10.82 12.67
N PHE A 126 -10.03 11.96 12.77
CA PHE A 126 -10.01 12.80 13.95
C PHE A 126 -11.35 13.51 14.11
N LYS A 127 -11.67 13.92 15.34
CA LYS A 127 -12.90 14.64 15.67
C LYS A 127 -12.63 16.09 16.02
N VAL A 128 -13.51 16.96 15.56
CA VAL A 128 -13.59 18.35 15.98
C VAL A 128 -15.03 18.64 16.31
N SER A 129 -15.33 18.88 17.59
CA SER A 129 -16.70 19.03 18.09
C SER A 129 -17.55 17.81 17.71
N ASN A 130 -18.71 18.01 17.08
CA ASN A 130 -19.63 16.97 16.62
C ASN A 130 -19.35 16.51 15.17
N CYS A 131 -18.19 16.82 14.63
CA CYS A 131 -17.77 16.43 13.29
C CYS A 131 -16.63 15.40 13.35
N GLU A 132 -16.67 14.36 12.53
CA GLU A 132 -15.56 13.45 12.32
C GLU A 132 -15.06 13.53 10.90
N TYR A 133 -13.73 13.63 10.76
CA TYR A 133 -12.99 13.77 9.52
C TYR A 133 -12.24 12.48 9.24
N PHE A 134 -12.53 11.84 8.12
CA PHE A 134 -11.87 10.63 7.65
C PHE A 134 -10.90 10.99 6.53
N LEU A 135 -9.60 10.84 6.78
CA LEU A 135 -8.55 11.09 5.81
C LEU A 135 -8.23 9.78 5.09
N LEU A 136 -8.39 9.75 3.77
CA LEU A 136 -8.17 8.55 2.99
C LEU A 136 -6.83 8.55 2.24
N ASP A 137 -6.16 7.40 2.27
CA ASP A 137 -5.03 7.11 1.41
C ASP A 137 -5.50 6.43 0.12
N THR A 138 -5.64 7.20 -0.93
CA THR A 138 -6.04 6.70 -2.25
C THR A 138 -4.88 6.25 -3.13
N ARG A 139 -3.67 6.18 -2.56
CA ARG A 139 -2.43 5.80 -3.27
C ARG A 139 -1.78 4.56 -2.69
N GLY A 140 -1.72 4.47 -1.36
CA GLY A 140 -1.00 3.40 -0.66
C GLY A 140 -1.61 2.02 -0.80
N SER A 141 -2.93 1.95 -0.84
CA SER A 141 -3.67 0.68 -0.92
C SER A 141 -4.31 0.43 -2.28
N ARG A 142 -4.01 1.29 -3.27
CA ARG A 142 -4.63 1.20 -4.58
C ARG A 142 -4.04 0.05 -5.39
N ASP A 143 -4.91 -0.76 -5.98
CA ASP A 143 -4.52 -1.77 -6.96
C ASP A 143 -3.84 -1.14 -8.17
N MET A 144 -2.86 -1.86 -8.73
CA MET A 144 -2.17 -1.40 -9.94
C MET A 144 -3.10 -1.50 -11.13
N HIS A 145 -3.13 -0.43 -11.93
CA HIS A 145 -3.92 -0.41 -13.15
C HIS A 145 -3.16 -1.08 -14.30
N ASP A 146 -3.85 -1.93 -15.01
CA ASP A 146 -3.54 -2.21 -16.40
C ASP A 146 -4.27 -1.20 -17.27
N THR A 147 -3.54 -0.31 -17.94
CA THR A 147 -4.12 0.72 -18.79
C THR A 147 -4.75 0.16 -20.08
N SER A 148 -4.42 -1.08 -20.43
CA SER A 148 -5.01 -1.80 -21.57
C SER A 148 -6.39 -2.38 -21.24
N ASP A 149 -6.64 -2.69 -19.96
CA ASP A 149 -7.94 -3.18 -19.49
C ASP A 149 -8.84 -2.01 -19.06
N ARG A 150 -9.83 -1.70 -19.88
CA ARG A 150 -10.83 -0.67 -19.57
C ARG A 150 -11.90 -1.13 -18.58
N GLY A 151 -12.11 -2.41 -18.44
CA GLY A 151 -13.15 -2.98 -17.56
C GLY A 151 -12.88 -2.77 -16.09
N LYS A 152 -11.61 -2.88 -15.68
CA LYS A 152 -11.13 -2.64 -14.31
C LYS A 152 -11.92 -3.37 -13.23
N GLU A 153 -12.50 -4.51 -13.57
CA GLU A 153 -13.26 -5.31 -12.62
C GLU A 153 -12.36 -5.76 -11.45
N GLY A 154 -12.91 -5.70 -10.25
CA GLY A 154 -12.23 -6.16 -9.04
C GLY A 154 -11.13 -5.25 -8.51
N LEU A 155 -10.79 -4.13 -9.20
CA LEU A 155 -9.79 -3.19 -8.71
C LEU A 155 -10.35 -2.30 -7.59
N SER A 156 -9.54 -2.08 -6.57
CA SER A 156 -9.87 -1.24 -5.43
C SER A 156 -8.96 -0.01 -5.36
N MET A 157 -9.54 1.13 -5.04
CA MET A 157 -8.79 2.36 -4.74
C MET A 157 -8.30 2.39 -3.31
N LEU A 158 -9.05 1.83 -2.38
CA LEU A 158 -8.76 1.90 -0.95
C LEU A 158 -8.15 0.60 -0.39
N GLY A 159 -8.25 -0.50 -1.13
CA GLY A 159 -7.99 -1.83 -0.61
C GLY A 159 -9.03 -2.27 0.44
N LYS A 160 -8.99 -3.55 0.78
CA LYS A 160 -9.96 -4.12 1.73
C LYS A 160 -9.78 -3.56 3.14
N THR A 161 -8.56 -3.50 3.62
CA THR A 161 -8.25 -3.10 5.01
C THR A 161 -8.71 -1.67 5.32
N GLN A 162 -8.38 -0.71 4.46
CA GLN A 162 -8.80 0.68 4.67
C GLN A 162 -10.31 0.85 4.50
N ARG A 163 -10.92 0.17 3.52
CA ARG A 163 -12.36 0.21 3.32
C ARG A 163 -13.10 -0.31 4.55
N ASP A 164 -12.69 -1.46 5.06
CA ASP A 164 -13.35 -2.09 6.23
C ASP A 164 -13.15 -1.22 7.50
N TRP A 165 -11.98 -0.61 7.65
CA TRP A 165 -11.72 0.38 8.70
C TRP A 165 -12.67 1.59 8.58
N LEU A 166 -12.80 2.18 7.39
CA LEU A 166 -13.66 3.33 7.15
C LEU A 166 -15.11 3.03 7.53
N LEU A 167 -15.66 1.93 7.01
CA LEU A 167 -17.03 1.52 7.26
C LEU A 167 -17.28 1.24 8.76
N LYS A 168 -16.33 0.58 9.42
CA LYS A 168 -16.39 0.31 10.84
C LYS A 168 -16.36 1.62 11.65
N SER A 169 -15.40 2.49 11.36
CA SER A 169 -15.24 3.76 12.08
C SER A 169 -16.45 4.67 11.93
N MET A 170 -17.01 4.77 10.72
CA MET A 170 -18.25 5.53 10.49
C MET A 170 -19.44 4.94 11.26
N LYS A 171 -19.53 3.62 11.34
CA LYS A 171 -20.62 2.95 12.07
C LYS A 171 -20.52 3.13 13.60
N GLU A 172 -19.30 3.17 14.12
CA GLU A 172 -19.01 3.27 15.56
C GLU A 172 -18.93 4.73 16.04
N SER A 173 -18.92 5.68 15.12
CA SER A 173 -18.84 7.10 15.45
C SER A 173 -20.13 7.62 16.07
N ASP A 174 -19.96 8.51 17.05
CA ASP A 174 -21.02 9.29 17.69
C ASP A 174 -21.13 10.73 17.14
N ALA A 175 -20.41 11.03 16.04
CA ALA A 175 -20.45 12.34 15.41
C ALA A 175 -21.73 12.55 14.61
N ASP A 176 -22.25 13.80 14.62
CA ASP A 176 -23.43 14.19 13.83
C ASP A 176 -23.10 14.36 12.34
N PHE A 177 -21.87 14.75 12.04
CA PHE A 177 -21.42 15.02 10.65
C PHE A 177 -20.13 14.29 10.34
N PHE A 178 -20.07 13.72 9.12
CA PHE A 178 -18.91 13.04 8.59
C PHE A 178 -18.34 13.77 7.39
N PHE A 179 -17.03 13.99 7.40
CA PHE A 179 -16.29 14.55 6.29
C PHE A 179 -15.27 13.51 5.78
N VAL A 180 -15.51 12.94 4.60
CA VAL A 180 -14.58 12.03 3.96
C VAL A 180 -13.67 12.82 3.03
N ILE A 181 -12.39 12.91 3.38
CA ILE A 181 -11.39 13.67 2.65
C ILE A 181 -10.57 12.72 1.79
N SER A 182 -10.66 12.89 0.49
CA SER A 182 -9.96 12.10 -0.51
C SER A 182 -9.19 13.00 -1.45
N SER A 183 -7.97 12.58 -1.82
CA SER A 183 -7.16 13.27 -2.83
C SER A 183 -7.63 13.00 -4.27
N VAL A 184 -8.57 12.07 -4.45
CA VAL A 184 -9.14 11.68 -5.74
C VAL A 184 -10.66 11.72 -5.63
N PRO A 185 -11.37 12.37 -6.59
CA PRO A 185 -12.83 12.36 -6.58
C PRO A 185 -13.38 10.96 -6.84
N PHE A 186 -14.39 10.55 -6.06
CA PHE A 186 -15.04 9.25 -6.21
C PHE A 186 -16.14 9.26 -7.30
N MET A 187 -16.69 10.41 -7.63
CA MET A 187 -17.95 10.52 -8.35
C MET A 187 -17.82 11.08 -9.77
N ILE A 188 -16.67 11.59 -10.16
CA ILE A 188 -16.50 12.21 -11.47
C ILE A 188 -15.71 11.26 -12.36
N PRO A 189 -16.35 10.66 -13.39
CA PRO A 189 -15.61 9.91 -14.37
C PRO A 189 -14.71 10.88 -15.16
N HIS A 190 -13.41 10.64 -15.14
CA HIS A 190 -12.47 11.36 -16.00
C HIS A 190 -12.60 10.88 -17.46
N SER A 191 -13.67 11.25 -18.12
CA SER A 191 -13.92 10.85 -19.50
C SER A 191 -13.01 11.55 -20.53
N GLY A 192 -12.21 12.52 -20.10
CA GLY A 192 -11.37 13.32 -20.99
C GLY A 192 -9.86 13.11 -20.88
N ALA A 193 -9.37 12.37 -19.91
CA ALA A 193 -7.93 12.23 -19.65
C ALA A 193 -7.38 10.86 -20.06
N GLY A 194 -7.71 10.40 -21.25
CA GLY A 194 -7.03 9.25 -21.89
C GLY A 194 -6.70 8.08 -20.97
N GLY A 195 -7.70 7.38 -20.48
CA GLY A 195 -7.48 6.09 -19.83
C GLY A 195 -7.42 6.13 -18.31
N PHE A 196 -8.57 6.01 -17.76
CA PHE A 196 -8.78 5.37 -16.46
C PHE A 196 -9.49 4.05 -16.68
#